data_301aba47d771c6b34b83eff5647a3a52
#
_entry.id   301aba47d771c6b34b83eff5647a3a52
#
_cell.length_a   1.000
_cell.length_b   1.000
_cell.length_c   1.000
_cell.angle_alpha   90.00
_cell.angle_beta   90.00
_cell.angle_gamma   90.00
#
_symmetry.space_group_name_H-M   'P 1'
#
loop_
_entity.id
_entity.type
_entity.pdbx_description
1 polymer ?
#
loop_
_entity_poly.entity_id
_entity_poly.type
_entity_poly.pdbx_seq_one_letter_code
_entity_poly.pdbx_strand_id
1 'polypeptide(L)'
;MLTNRRSLRNILLAVLATLPIALLSSLALRSHKGEGDISLVADIGKRTLTVLENGEVVKVYDIAVGSERHPTPPGEYSIHKIVWNPAWIPPDRAWARDKVPQGPGDPDNPMRVVKIFFREPDFFIHGTSATGSLGTAASHGCLRMDPNEAGDLALLLMNNAGIQRDWDWVKSILDLGESRTVQLGQSVPMSVIE
;
A
#
# COMPACT_ATOMS: atom_id res chain seq x y z
N MET A 1 -75.87 -11.33 54.10
CA MET A 1 -74.54 -10.68 54.33
C MET A 1 -73.67 -11.00 53.15
N LEU A 2 -73.50 -10.04 52.28
CA LEU A 2 -72.79 -10.19 51.01
C LEU A 2 -71.34 -9.70 51.20
N THR A 3 -70.38 -10.56 51.10
CA THR A 3 -68.98 -10.20 51.12
C THR A 3 -68.40 -10.15 49.70
N ASN A 4 -67.90 -9.03 49.40
CA ASN A 4 -67.34 -8.53 48.16
C ASN A 4 -66.02 -9.26 47.75
N ARG A 5 -66.08 -10.09 46.73
CA ARG A 5 -64.89 -10.73 46.10
C ARG A 5 -64.59 -10.09 44.77
N ARG A 6 -64.17 -8.83 44.76
CA ARG A 6 -63.67 -8.18 43.54
C ARG A 6 -62.55 -7.20 43.93
N SER A 7 -61.32 -7.68 44.07
CA SER A 7 -60.14 -6.74 44.08
C SER A 7 -58.75 -7.46 44.06
N LEU A 8 -58.60 -8.58 43.41
CA LEU A 8 -57.27 -9.23 43.33
C LEU A 8 -56.87 -9.72 41.93
N ARG A 9 -57.47 -9.21 40.88
CA ARG A 9 -57.22 -9.71 39.50
C ARG A 9 -56.57 -8.68 38.55
N ASN A 10 -56.25 -7.45 39.00
CA ASN A 10 -55.76 -6.39 38.13
C ASN A 10 -54.35 -5.88 38.48
N ILE A 11 -53.51 -6.61 39.23
CA ILE A 11 -52.16 -6.20 39.60
C ILE A 11 -51.08 -7.10 38.94
N LEU A 12 -51.46 -8.03 38.06
CA LEU A 12 -50.49 -8.97 37.48
C LEU A 12 -50.24 -8.82 35.96
N LEU A 13 -50.51 -7.66 35.38
CA LEU A 13 -50.36 -7.42 33.93
C LEU A 13 -49.59 -6.15 33.53
N ALA A 14 -48.79 -5.59 34.42
CA ALA A 14 -48.05 -4.35 34.15
C ALA A 14 -46.52 -4.43 34.38
N VAL A 15 -45.91 -5.62 34.40
CA VAL A 15 -44.42 -5.78 34.65
C VAL A 15 -43.72 -6.58 33.57
N LEU A 16 -44.28 -6.68 32.37
CA LEU A 16 -43.64 -7.45 31.27
C LEU A 16 -43.48 -6.65 29.98
N ALA A 17 -43.07 -5.38 30.06
CA ALA A 17 -42.85 -4.57 28.85
C ALA A 17 -41.74 -3.50 29.03
N THR A 18 -40.67 -3.77 29.78
CA THR A 18 -39.48 -2.91 29.72
C THR A 18 -38.21 -3.78 29.86
N LEU A 19 -37.96 -4.68 28.94
CA LEU A 19 -36.60 -5.17 28.73
C LEU A 19 -35.88 -4.22 27.79
N PRO A 20 -34.67 -3.73 28.16
CA PRO A 20 -34.06 -2.61 27.52
C PRO A 20 -33.53 -3.03 26.13
N ILE A 21 -33.95 -2.26 25.12
CA ILE A 21 -33.32 -2.19 23.78
C ILE A 21 -31.84 -1.75 23.85
N ALA A 22 -31.23 -1.73 25.03
CA ALA A 22 -29.85 -1.29 25.26
C ALA A 22 -28.80 -2.39 25.03
N LEU A 23 -29.16 -3.64 24.65
CA LEU A 23 -28.19 -4.72 24.44
C LEU A 23 -27.92 -5.02 22.98
N LEU A 24 -28.55 -4.32 22.02
CA LEU A 24 -28.34 -4.52 20.59
C LEU A 24 -27.46 -3.47 19.93
N SER A 25 -27.04 -2.45 20.65
CA SER A 25 -26.19 -1.37 20.11
C SER A 25 -24.70 -1.52 20.43
N SER A 26 -24.28 -2.54 21.19
CA SER A 26 -22.85 -2.77 21.49
C SER A 26 -22.16 -3.79 20.59
N LEU A 27 -22.86 -4.32 19.57
CA LEU A 27 -22.28 -5.31 18.64
C LEU A 27 -21.93 -4.73 17.25
N ALA A 28 -22.15 -3.44 17.04
CA ALA A 28 -21.99 -2.80 15.74
C ALA A 28 -20.80 -1.83 15.63
N LEU A 29 -19.93 -1.78 16.64
CA LEU A 29 -18.67 -1.03 16.57
C LEU A 29 -17.51 -1.90 17.07
N ARG A 30 -17.35 -3.11 16.51
CA ARG A 30 -16.02 -3.56 16.23
C ARG A 30 -15.56 -2.76 15.02
N SER A 31 -15.19 -1.50 15.27
CA SER A 31 -14.19 -0.83 14.49
C SER A 31 -13.08 -1.88 14.29
N HIS A 32 -12.91 -2.37 13.08
CA HIS A 32 -11.61 -2.86 12.67
C HIS A 32 -10.69 -1.71 13.09
N LYS A 33 -9.85 -1.96 14.07
CA LYS A 33 -8.67 -1.16 14.30
C LYS A 33 -7.81 -1.47 13.08
N GLY A 34 -8.21 -0.87 11.95
CA GLY A 34 -7.46 -0.87 10.72
C GLY A 34 -6.12 -0.28 11.07
N GLU A 35 -5.07 -0.93 10.64
CA GLU A 35 -3.79 -0.31 10.50
C GLU A 35 -4.01 1.12 10.04
N GLY A 36 -3.23 2.09 10.57
CA GLY A 36 -3.47 3.50 10.33
C GLY A 36 -3.47 3.84 8.84
N ASP A 37 -4.18 4.91 8.45
CA ASP A 37 -4.22 5.35 7.05
C ASP A 37 -2.81 5.68 6.56
N ILE A 38 -2.27 4.82 5.69
CA ILE A 38 -0.96 5.01 5.08
C ILE A 38 -1.11 5.90 3.84
N SER A 39 -0.21 6.87 3.72
CA SER A 39 -0.02 7.67 2.51
C SER A 39 1.46 7.92 2.23
N LEU A 40 1.80 8.23 0.98
CA LEU A 40 3.16 8.46 0.52
C LEU A 40 3.32 9.87 -0.02
N VAL A 41 4.47 10.49 0.24
CA VAL A 41 4.88 11.75 -0.38
C VAL A 41 6.27 11.58 -0.98
N ALA A 42 6.39 11.67 -2.30
CA ALA A 42 7.67 11.76 -3.00
C ALA A 42 8.01 13.22 -3.25
N ASP A 43 9.04 13.72 -2.60
CA ASP A 43 9.59 15.06 -2.80
C ASP A 43 10.73 14.99 -3.82
N ILE A 44 10.48 15.49 -5.04
CA ILE A 44 11.45 15.45 -6.14
C ILE A 44 12.66 16.34 -5.85
N GLY A 45 12.43 17.49 -5.25
CA GLY A 45 13.49 18.44 -4.91
C GLY A 45 14.43 17.89 -3.85
N LYS A 46 13.89 17.28 -2.79
CA LYS A 46 14.67 16.64 -1.73
C LYS A 46 15.14 15.23 -2.08
N ARG A 47 14.55 14.61 -3.09
CA ARG A 47 14.83 13.21 -3.50
C ARG A 47 14.55 12.21 -2.39
N THR A 48 13.43 12.41 -1.70
CA THR A 48 12.99 11.55 -0.60
C THR A 48 11.59 11.02 -0.85
N LEU A 49 11.31 9.83 -0.32
CA LEU A 49 9.98 9.26 -0.23
C LEU A 49 9.61 9.12 1.24
N THR A 50 8.58 9.84 1.65
CA THR A 50 8.08 9.85 3.02
C THR A 50 6.85 8.96 3.12
N VAL A 51 6.82 8.11 4.13
CA VAL A 51 5.65 7.33 4.54
C VAL A 51 4.99 8.04 5.70
N LEU A 52 3.70 8.31 5.58
CA LEU A 52 2.87 8.84 6.66
C LEU A 52 1.87 7.76 7.10
N GLU A 53 1.68 7.66 8.40
CA GLU A 53 0.62 6.88 9.04
C GLU A 53 -0.24 7.82 9.87
N ASN A 54 -1.54 7.92 9.56
CA ASN A 54 -2.47 8.88 10.16
C ASN A 54 -1.99 10.34 10.05
N GLY A 55 -1.25 10.67 8.99
CA GLY A 55 -0.70 12.00 8.75
C GLY A 55 0.63 12.29 9.46
N GLU A 56 1.14 11.36 10.27
CA GLU A 56 2.44 11.50 10.93
C GLU A 56 3.54 10.76 10.18
N VAL A 57 4.74 11.34 10.09
CA VAL A 57 5.89 10.73 9.41
C VAL A 57 6.39 9.53 10.21
N VAL A 58 6.35 8.34 9.60
CA VAL A 58 6.85 7.10 10.21
C VAL A 58 8.14 6.60 9.57
N LYS A 59 8.38 6.95 8.31
CA LYS A 59 9.61 6.55 7.59
C LYS A 59 9.95 7.55 6.49
N VAL A 60 11.23 7.72 6.23
CA VAL A 60 11.76 8.50 5.09
C VAL A 60 12.84 7.67 4.41
N TYR A 61 12.78 7.60 3.08
CA TYR A 61 13.72 6.88 2.23
C TYR A 61 14.41 7.84 1.27
N ASP A 62 15.69 7.60 1.00
CA ASP A 62 16.37 8.24 -0.12
C ASP A 62 15.99 7.58 -1.44
N ILE A 63 15.62 8.38 -2.43
CA ILE A 63 15.22 7.88 -3.75
C ILE A 63 16.02 8.56 -4.87
N ALA A 64 16.13 7.87 -6.01
CA ALA A 64 16.47 8.56 -7.25
C ALA A 64 15.19 8.90 -8.01
N VAL A 65 15.14 10.10 -8.54
CA VAL A 65 13.99 10.63 -9.30
C VAL A 65 14.33 10.76 -10.79
N GLY A 66 13.33 11.12 -11.59
CA GLY A 66 13.50 11.40 -13.01
C GLY A 66 14.50 12.51 -13.28
N SER A 67 15.32 12.33 -14.32
CA SER A 67 16.22 13.40 -14.81
C SER A 67 15.42 14.54 -15.46
N GLU A 68 16.06 15.69 -15.69
CA GLU A 68 15.44 16.83 -16.38
C GLU A 68 14.86 16.46 -17.75
N ARG A 69 15.49 15.51 -18.47
CA ARG A 69 15.00 15.03 -19.78
C ARG A 69 13.85 14.04 -19.67
N HIS A 70 13.68 13.42 -18.53
CA HIS A 70 12.69 12.38 -18.25
C HIS A 70 12.15 12.58 -16.82
N PRO A 71 11.42 13.67 -16.55
CA PRO A 71 11.02 14.01 -15.21
C PRO A 71 10.01 13.01 -14.63
N THR A 72 10.06 12.82 -13.32
CA THR A 72 8.96 12.22 -12.59
C THR A 72 7.81 13.23 -12.57
N PRO A 73 6.61 12.89 -13.06
CA PRO A 73 5.52 13.86 -13.11
C PRO A 73 4.97 14.16 -11.71
N PRO A 74 4.92 15.44 -11.30
CA PRO A 74 4.22 15.84 -10.09
C PRO A 74 2.71 15.58 -10.21
N GLY A 75 2.04 15.36 -9.07
CA GLY A 75 0.59 15.14 -9.02
C GLY A 75 0.15 14.22 -7.89
N GLU A 76 -1.16 13.99 -7.85
CA GLU A 76 -1.80 13.07 -6.92
C GLU A 76 -2.08 11.73 -7.61
N TYR A 77 -1.74 10.64 -6.94
CA TYR A 77 -1.81 9.28 -7.45
C TYR A 77 -2.41 8.33 -6.43
N SER A 78 -2.73 7.12 -6.89
CA SER A 78 -3.21 6.03 -6.05
C SER A 78 -2.49 4.74 -6.39
N ILE A 79 -1.88 4.12 -5.40
CA ILE A 79 -1.22 2.82 -5.54
C ILE A 79 -2.23 1.72 -5.26
N HIS A 80 -2.41 0.82 -6.23
CA HIS A 80 -3.30 -0.35 -6.10
C HIS A 80 -2.69 -1.62 -6.68
N LYS A 81 -1.46 -1.54 -7.24
CA LYS A 81 -0.79 -2.68 -7.85
C LYS A 81 0.68 -2.76 -7.49
N ILE A 82 1.08 -3.94 -7.05
CA ILE A 82 2.46 -4.29 -6.70
C ILE A 82 2.85 -5.53 -7.49
N VAL A 83 4.04 -5.54 -8.08
CA VAL A 83 4.58 -6.69 -8.80
C VAL A 83 5.93 -7.08 -8.18
N TRP A 84 5.97 -8.22 -7.54
CA TRP A 84 7.17 -8.83 -6.97
C TRP A 84 7.97 -9.59 -8.03
N ASN A 85 9.30 -9.58 -7.92
CA ASN A 85 10.23 -10.17 -8.88
C ASN A 85 9.82 -9.84 -10.34
N PRO A 86 9.70 -8.55 -10.70
CA PRO A 86 9.13 -8.16 -11.98
C PRO A 86 10.11 -8.43 -13.13
N ALA A 87 9.59 -8.86 -14.27
CA ALA A 87 10.32 -8.72 -15.52
C ALA A 87 10.48 -7.24 -15.87
N TRP A 88 11.54 -6.93 -16.61
CA TRP A 88 11.72 -5.63 -17.24
C TRP A 88 11.56 -5.76 -18.77
N ILE A 89 10.59 -5.05 -19.30
CA ILE A 89 10.38 -4.91 -20.73
C ILE A 89 10.74 -3.47 -21.08
N PRO A 90 11.72 -3.25 -21.97
CA PRO A 90 12.08 -1.91 -22.41
C PRO A 90 10.86 -1.20 -22.97
N PRO A 91 10.57 0.04 -22.54
CA PRO A 91 9.46 0.80 -23.09
C PRO A 91 9.78 1.23 -24.54
N ASP A 92 8.73 1.47 -25.34
CA ASP A 92 8.90 2.04 -26.69
C ASP A 92 9.29 3.53 -26.60
N ARG A 93 10.55 3.74 -26.26
CA ARG A 93 11.19 5.07 -26.12
C ARG A 93 12.57 5.04 -26.74
N ALA A 94 13.02 6.16 -27.27
CA ALA A 94 14.30 6.29 -27.97
C ALA A 94 15.49 5.78 -27.15
N TRP A 95 15.52 6.03 -25.83
CA TRP A 95 16.59 5.63 -24.93
C TRP A 95 16.64 4.11 -24.65
N ALA A 96 15.55 3.39 -24.99
CA ALA A 96 15.41 1.95 -24.70
C ALA A 96 15.46 1.07 -25.97
N ARG A 97 15.68 1.64 -27.15
CA ARG A 97 15.63 0.91 -28.44
C ARG A 97 16.61 -0.25 -28.54
N ASP A 98 17.80 -0.08 -27.95
CA ASP A 98 18.86 -1.11 -27.99
C ASP A 98 18.88 -2.00 -26.74
N LYS A 99 17.84 -1.89 -25.90
CA LYS A 99 17.70 -2.70 -24.71
C LYS A 99 16.89 -3.96 -25.00
N VAL A 100 17.26 -5.05 -24.34
CA VAL A 100 16.54 -6.33 -24.43
C VAL A 100 15.72 -6.58 -23.18
N PRO A 101 14.58 -7.28 -23.28
CA PRO A 101 13.81 -7.69 -22.10
C PRO A 101 14.65 -8.54 -21.14
N GLN A 102 14.45 -8.34 -19.85
CA GLN A 102 15.09 -9.09 -18.77
C GLN A 102 14.01 -9.82 -17.95
N GLY A 103 14.19 -11.10 -17.73
CA GLY A 103 13.27 -11.93 -16.96
C GLY A 103 13.27 -11.62 -15.45
N PRO A 104 12.33 -12.20 -14.72
CA PRO A 104 12.35 -12.18 -13.27
C PRO A 104 13.63 -12.87 -12.75
N GLY A 105 14.30 -12.26 -11.77
CA GLY A 105 15.52 -12.81 -11.19
C GLY A 105 16.78 -12.68 -12.06
N ASP A 106 16.67 -12.17 -13.29
CA ASP A 106 17.84 -11.95 -14.15
C ASP A 106 18.83 -10.97 -13.47
N PRO A 107 20.13 -11.29 -13.40
CA PRO A 107 21.13 -10.42 -12.79
C PRO A 107 21.26 -9.05 -13.49
N ASP A 108 20.92 -8.96 -14.76
CA ASP A 108 20.94 -7.71 -15.54
C ASP A 108 19.63 -6.93 -15.47
N ASN A 109 18.59 -7.50 -14.87
CA ASN A 109 17.31 -6.83 -14.70
C ASN A 109 17.44 -5.59 -13.79
N PRO A 110 17.17 -4.38 -14.28
CA PRO A 110 17.28 -3.16 -13.48
C PRO A 110 16.18 -3.03 -12.41
N MET A 111 15.11 -3.84 -12.51
CA MET A 111 13.98 -3.84 -11.58
C MET A 111 14.23 -4.85 -10.47
N ARG A 112 14.84 -4.42 -9.39
CA ARG A 112 15.16 -5.32 -8.27
C ARG A 112 13.96 -5.48 -7.34
N VAL A 113 13.69 -6.71 -6.94
CA VAL A 113 12.73 -7.13 -5.91
C VAL A 113 11.28 -6.81 -6.27
N VAL A 114 10.92 -5.54 -6.54
CA VAL A 114 9.52 -5.12 -6.65
C VAL A 114 9.32 -3.90 -7.55
N LYS A 115 8.13 -3.81 -8.17
CA LYS A 115 7.54 -2.58 -8.75
C LYS A 115 6.25 -2.25 -7.99
N ILE A 116 6.11 -1.01 -7.55
CA ILE A 116 4.94 -0.45 -6.89
C ILE A 116 4.40 0.63 -7.83
N PHE A 117 3.27 0.38 -8.49
CA PHE A 117 2.75 1.28 -9.52
C PHE A 117 1.96 2.44 -8.89
N PHE A 118 2.38 3.68 -9.16
CA PHE A 118 1.61 4.87 -8.83
C PHE A 118 0.91 5.49 -10.04
N ARG A 119 1.42 5.26 -11.26
CA ARG A 119 0.75 5.65 -12.50
C ARG A 119 1.06 4.63 -13.60
N GLU A 120 0.15 3.68 -13.81
CA GLU A 120 0.30 2.67 -14.86
C GLU A 120 0.25 3.27 -16.28
N PRO A 121 0.93 2.65 -17.23
CA PRO A 121 1.84 1.51 -17.09
C PRO A 121 3.28 1.91 -16.80
N ASP A 122 3.63 3.20 -16.86
CA ASP A 122 5.00 3.68 -17.06
C ASP A 122 5.70 4.15 -15.78
N PHE A 123 4.95 4.53 -14.71
CA PHE A 123 5.55 5.11 -13.52
C PHE A 123 5.32 4.25 -12.29
N PHE A 124 6.43 3.88 -11.65
CA PHE A 124 6.44 3.03 -10.47
C PHE A 124 7.66 3.32 -9.58
N ILE A 125 7.57 2.93 -8.32
CA ILE A 125 8.68 2.83 -7.40
C ILE A 125 9.27 1.44 -7.58
N HIS A 126 10.61 1.30 -7.61
CA HIS A 126 11.25 -0.01 -7.76
C HIS A 126 12.62 -0.06 -7.08
N GLY A 127 13.02 -1.24 -6.66
CA GLY A 127 14.40 -1.48 -6.24
C GLY A 127 15.38 -1.35 -7.41
N THR A 128 16.60 -0.91 -7.15
CA THR A 128 17.63 -0.74 -8.17
C THR A 128 18.97 -1.34 -7.75
N SER A 129 19.72 -1.92 -8.71
CA SER A 129 21.12 -2.31 -8.49
C SER A 129 22.07 -1.09 -8.51
N ALA A 130 21.64 0.04 -9.07
CA ALA A 130 22.41 1.28 -9.11
C ALA A 130 22.18 2.13 -7.84
N THR A 131 22.47 1.58 -6.67
CA THR A 131 22.24 2.23 -5.36
C THR A 131 23.04 3.52 -5.22
N GLY A 132 24.18 3.67 -5.88
CA GLY A 132 24.92 4.95 -5.93
C GLY A 132 24.19 6.08 -6.65
N SER A 133 23.03 5.83 -7.30
CA SER A 133 22.17 6.85 -7.89
C SER A 133 21.12 7.42 -6.94
N LEU A 134 20.95 6.84 -5.75
CA LEU A 134 20.00 7.34 -4.76
C LEU A 134 20.39 8.76 -4.30
N GLY A 135 19.42 9.60 -4.03
CA GLY A 135 19.62 11.03 -3.78
C GLY A 135 19.89 11.87 -5.04
N THR A 136 19.79 11.31 -6.25
CA THR A 136 20.06 12.03 -7.51
C THR A 136 18.89 11.99 -8.49
N ALA A 137 18.91 12.86 -9.51
CA ALA A 137 17.98 12.88 -10.63
C ALA A 137 18.52 12.05 -11.80
N ALA A 138 18.50 10.70 -11.68
CA ALA A 138 19.19 9.79 -12.59
C ALA A 138 18.28 8.77 -13.28
N SER A 139 16.97 8.80 -13.05
CA SER A 139 16.04 7.85 -13.67
C SER A 139 15.41 8.39 -14.96
N HIS A 140 14.60 7.55 -15.61
CA HIS A 140 13.76 7.94 -16.72
C HIS A 140 12.30 8.18 -16.29
N GLY A 141 12.12 8.71 -15.07
CA GLY A 141 10.83 9.09 -14.51
C GLY A 141 10.31 8.20 -13.37
N CYS A 142 10.74 6.93 -13.28
CA CYS A 142 10.44 6.08 -12.13
C CYS A 142 11.22 6.50 -10.89
N LEU A 143 10.73 6.13 -9.71
CA LEU A 143 11.41 6.33 -8.44
C LEU A 143 12.23 5.08 -8.10
N ARG A 144 13.55 5.26 -7.91
CA ARG A 144 14.45 4.16 -7.53
C ARG A 144 14.70 4.18 -6.04
N MET A 145 14.69 3.00 -5.45
CA MET A 145 14.99 2.78 -4.03
C MET A 145 16.06 1.69 -3.86
N ASP A 146 16.63 1.61 -2.66
CA ASP A 146 17.33 0.40 -2.25
C ASP A 146 16.39 -0.82 -2.39
N PRO A 147 16.87 -1.98 -2.87
CA PRO A 147 16.02 -3.13 -3.10
C PRO A 147 15.31 -3.66 -1.85
N ASN A 148 16.00 -3.67 -0.70
CA ASN A 148 15.39 -4.12 0.55
C ASN A 148 14.36 -3.11 1.07
N GLU A 149 14.68 -1.82 1.00
CA GLU A 149 13.76 -0.75 1.39
C GLU A 149 12.51 -0.71 0.50
N ALA A 150 12.65 -0.95 -0.81
CA ALA A 150 11.50 -1.09 -1.71
C ALA A 150 10.63 -2.31 -1.36
N GLY A 151 11.27 -3.41 -0.95
CA GLY A 151 10.57 -4.59 -0.45
C GLY A 151 9.84 -4.32 0.86
N ASP A 152 10.48 -3.67 1.83
CA ASP A 152 9.87 -3.28 3.10
C ASP A 152 8.66 -2.37 2.89
N LEU A 153 8.80 -1.38 2.00
CA LEU A 153 7.69 -0.49 1.63
C LEU A 153 6.53 -1.29 1.03
N ALA A 154 6.80 -2.17 0.08
CA ALA A 154 5.76 -2.97 -0.56
C ALA A 154 5.03 -3.90 0.44
N LEU A 155 5.76 -4.52 1.37
CA LEU A 155 5.18 -5.32 2.45
C LEU A 155 4.32 -4.46 3.38
N LEU A 156 4.78 -3.26 3.74
CA LEU A 156 4.00 -2.32 4.55
C LEU A 156 2.66 -1.99 3.87
N LEU A 157 2.68 -1.63 2.58
CA LEU A 157 1.47 -1.30 1.82
C LEU A 157 0.51 -2.50 1.70
N MET A 158 1.05 -3.70 1.47
CA MET A 158 0.25 -4.93 1.42
C MET A 158 -0.39 -5.26 2.76
N ASN A 159 0.40 -5.20 3.84
CA ASN A 159 -0.07 -5.50 5.18
C ASN A 159 -1.16 -4.50 5.61
N ASN A 160 -0.97 -3.21 5.31
CA ASN A 160 -1.99 -2.18 5.53
C ASN A 160 -3.29 -2.44 4.74
N ALA A 161 -3.20 -3.03 3.55
CA ALA A 161 -4.35 -3.45 2.75
C ALA A 161 -4.92 -4.83 3.17
N GLY A 162 -4.52 -5.37 4.32
CA GLY A 162 -5.00 -6.65 4.86
C GLY A 162 -4.37 -7.89 4.20
N ILE A 163 -3.32 -7.73 3.40
CA ILE A 163 -2.61 -8.83 2.72
C ILE A 163 -1.32 -9.14 3.49
N GLN A 164 -1.44 -9.87 4.60
CA GLN A 164 -0.32 -10.17 5.49
C GLN A 164 0.72 -11.06 4.80
N ARG A 165 1.92 -10.53 4.57
CA ARG A 165 3.09 -11.23 4.01
C ARG A 165 4.35 -10.72 4.71
N ASP A 166 5.43 -11.50 4.60
CA ASP A 166 6.73 -11.24 5.19
C ASP A 166 7.87 -11.50 4.18
N TRP A 167 9.09 -11.30 4.61
CA TRP A 167 10.26 -11.54 3.77
C TRP A 167 10.48 -13.01 3.41
N ASP A 168 9.98 -13.97 4.18
CA ASP A 168 10.10 -15.39 3.82
C ASP A 168 9.20 -15.71 2.63
N TRP A 169 8.00 -15.11 2.57
CA TRP A 169 7.16 -15.18 1.38
C TRP A 169 7.83 -14.49 0.17
N VAL A 170 8.47 -13.32 0.34
CA VAL A 170 9.20 -12.64 -0.75
C VAL A 170 10.34 -13.50 -1.27
N LYS A 171 11.16 -14.05 -0.38
CA LYS A 171 12.27 -14.97 -0.74
C LYS A 171 11.76 -16.14 -1.56
N SER A 172 10.63 -16.76 -1.18
CA SER A 172 10.04 -17.87 -1.93
C SER A 172 9.71 -17.50 -3.38
N ILE A 173 9.28 -16.27 -3.65
CA ILE A 173 9.01 -15.77 -5.01
C ILE A 173 10.32 -15.56 -5.78
N LEU A 174 11.33 -14.96 -5.12
CA LEU A 174 12.63 -14.71 -5.74
C LEU A 174 13.33 -16.03 -6.10
N ASP A 175 13.30 -17.02 -5.22
CA ASP A 175 13.89 -18.34 -5.41
C ASP A 175 13.23 -19.14 -6.55
N LEU A 176 11.90 -18.97 -6.73
CA LEU A 176 11.17 -19.58 -7.84
C LEU A 176 11.47 -18.92 -9.19
N GLY A 177 12.03 -17.71 -9.20
CA GLY A 177 12.30 -16.97 -10.44
C GLY A 177 11.03 -16.51 -11.17
N GLU A 178 9.89 -16.42 -10.49
CA GLU A 178 8.60 -16.04 -11.07
C GLU A 178 8.16 -14.64 -10.64
N SER A 179 7.39 -13.94 -11.49
CA SER A 179 6.73 -12.70 -11.09
C SER A 179 5.43 -12.98 -10.35
N ARG A 180 5.16 -12.19 -9.30
CA ARG A 180 3.89 -12.25 -8.56
C ARG A 180 3.23 -10.88 -8.52
N THR A 181 2.05 -10.76 -9.14
CA THR A 181 1.23 -9.54 -9.06
C THR A 181 0.29 -9.61 -7.86
N VAL A 182 0.22 -8.52 -7.12
CA VAL A 182 -0.71 -8.30 -6.01
C VAL A 182 -1.53 -7.04 -6.30
N GLN A 183 -2.86 -7.18 -6.24
CA GLN A 183 -3.79 -6.05 -6.28
C GLN A 183 -4.19 -5.71 -4.84
N LEU A 184 -4.04 -4.44 -4.46
CA LEU A 184 -4.49 -3.96 -3.17
C LEU A 184 -6.01 -3.72 -3.21
N GLY A 185 -6.74 -4.30 -2.28
CA GLY A 185 -8.19 -4.09 -2.18
C GLY A 185 -8.56 -2.66 -1.80
N GLN A 186 -7.67 -1.98 -1.09
CA GLN A 186 -7.71 -0.55 -0.79
C GLN A 186 -6.47 0.11 -1.37
N SER A 187 -6.67 1.17 -2.15
CA SER A 187 -5.57 1.94 -2.73
C SER A 187 -4.88 2.81 -1.67
N VAL A 188 -3.58 3.02 -1.86
CA VAL A 188 -2.79 3.91 -0.99
C VAL A 188 -2.57 5.24 -1.72
N PRO A 189 -2.98 6.39 -1.12
CA PRO A 189 -2.72 7.71 -1.69
C PRO A 189 -1.22 8.00 -1.78
N MET A 190 -0.83 8.66 -2.87
CA MET A 190 0.55 9.11 -3.07
C MET A 190 0.57 10.46 -3.76
N SER A 191 1.26 11.42 -3.14
CA SER A 191 1.57 12.74 -3.75
C SER A 191 3.00 12.74 -4.26
N VAL A 192 3.20 13.32 -5.45
CA VAL A 192 4.52 13.64 -5.98
C VAL A 192 4.63 15.15 -6.04
N ILE A 193 5.54 15.73 -5.28
CA ILE A 193 5.75 17.17 -5.14
C ILE A 193 7.15 17.59 -5.62
N GLU A 194 7.31 18.88 -5.99
CA GLU A 194 8.57 19.50 -6.40
C GLU A 194 9.38 20.02 -5.23
#